data_bea41044a2c428fa14ff819ee283dbc3
#
_entry.id   bea41044a2c428fa14ff819ee283dbc3
#
_cell.length_a   1.000
_cell.length_b   1.000
_cell.length_c   1.000
_cell.angle_alpha   90.00
_cell.angle_beta   90.00
_cell.angle_gamma   90.00
#
_symmetry.space_group_name_H-M   'P 1'
#
loop_
_entity.id
_entity.type
_entity.pdbx_description
1 polymer ?
#
loop_
_entity_poly.entity_id
_entity_poly.type
_entity_poly.pdbx_seq_one_letter_code
_entity_poly.pdbx_strand_id
1 'polypeptide(L)'
;MAQVTDGGGGIAGLTAAERERIAFRSGTDDCTAWHYRGSNGACVVMAGGAGVTKEPGTDRFAARFHAAGYSVLAFDHRHIGESGGAPRHVVRIAEQLADWEAGLDCAASLPEVQPGKIAGWGFSLAAGHLLRLAARPAGQHRLAAVIAQAPLADGAVSSPRALGHETLGVLARFPLIALRDAARGLAGREPLVVPLAGPRGAMAMLTTPDAADGDRALNPGNRYPGWQQTIAARSVLPIALYRPGRTASRIKWPLLAVISTADQSVLAAPGLKAARRAPAGEILQVDGTHYAAFLDQHETVVAAELDFLHRHLLHDDSGQDQAALA
;
A
#
# COMPACT_ATOMS: atom_id res chain seq x y z
N MET A 1 -44.80 19.65 0.10
CA MET A 1 -43.66 19.62 -0.82
C MET A 1 -42.46 20.20 -0.09
N ALA A 2 -41.64 19.35 0.53
CA ALA A 2 -40.39 19.75 1.19
C ALA A 2 -39.27 19.27 0.30
N GLN A 3 -38.45 20.20 -0.20
CA GLN A 3 -37.25 19.91 -0.95
C GLN A 3 -36.20 19.38 0.01
N VAL A 4 -35.77 18.15 -0.20
CA VAL A 4 -34.56 17.56 0.42
C VAL A 4 -33.37 18.14 -0.35
N THR A 5 -32.61 19.00 0.28
CA THR A 5 -31.31 19.46 -0.24
C THR A 5 -30.30 18.34 0.00
N ASP A 6 -29.85 17.75 -1.07
CA ASP A 6 -28.79 16.74 -1.14
C ASP A 6 -27.46 17.39 -0.71
N GLY A 7 -27.00 17.05 0.49
CA GLY A 7 -25.73 17.50 1.05
C GLY A 7 -24.57 16.69 0.48
N GLY A 8 -24.26 16.88 -0.80
CA GLY A 8 -23.04 16.35 -1.42
C GLY A 8 -21.79 17.03 -0.86
N GLY A 9 -21.24 16.52 0.24
CA GLY A 9 -19.91 16.87 0.71
C GLY A 9 -18.86 16.37 -0.30
N GLY A 10 -18.61 17.16 -1.35
CA GLY A 10 -17.53 16.93 -2.30
C GLY A 10 -16.20 16.95 -1.55
N ILE A 11 -15.50 15.83 -1.57
CA ILE A 11 -14.10 15.74 -1.14
C ILE A 11 -13.34 16.67 -2.09
N ALA A 12 -12.94 17.85 -1.62
CA ALA A 12 -12.04 18.74 -2.34
C ALA A 12 -10.73 17.97 -2.54
N GLY A 13 -10.53 17.44 -3.75
CA GLY A 13 -9.24 16.88 -4.14
C GLY A 13 -8.22 18.01 -4.16
N LEU A 14 -7.02 17.74 -3.68
CA LEU A 14 -5.89 18.65 -3.84
C LEU A 14 -5.79 19.06 -5.32
N THR A 15 -5.61 20.33 -5.56
CA THR A 15 -5.43 20.86 -6.91
C THR A 15 -4.06 20.40 -7.44
N ALA A 16 -3.92 20.27 -8.76
CA ALA A 16 -2.64 19.92 -9.39
C ALA A 16 -1.50 20.91 -9.05
N ALA A 17 -1.83 22.08 -8.49
CA ALA A 17 -0.88 23.10 -8.07
C ALA A 17 -0.19 22.80 -6.71
N GLU A 18 -0.67 21.82 -5.94
CA GLU A 18 -0.14 21.51 -4.59
C GLU A 18 0.83 20.34 -4.57
N ARG A 19 1.05 19.67 -5.70
CA ARG A 19 1.99 18.56 -5.85
C ARG A 19 2.88 18.72 -7.07
N GLU A 20 4.10 18.27 -6.97
CA GLU A 20 5.04 18.21 -8.09
C GLU A 20 5.34 16.76 -8.47
N ARG A 21 5.59 16.54 -9.77
CA ARG A 21 6.02 15.24 -10.26
C ARG A 21 7.53 15.16 -10.15
N ILE A 22 8.01 14.20 -9.37
CA ILE A 22 9.44 13.92 -9.26
C ILE A 22 9.73 12.48 -9.67
N ALA A 23 11.00 12.18 -9.89
CA ALA A 23 11.48 10.83 -10.16
C ALA A 23 12.70 10.52 -9.30
N PHE A 24 12.85 9.25 -8.92
CA PHE A 24 14.01 8.75 -8.22
C PHE A 24 14.48 7.42 -8.79
N ARG A 25 15.79 7.19 -8.77
CA ARG A 25 16.40 5.98 -9.31
C ARG A 25 16.15 4.78 -8.42
N SER A 26 15.69 3.66 -9.01
CA SER A 26 15.60 2.35 -8.37
C SER A 26 16.15 1.29 -9.32
N GLY A 27 17.28 0.68 -8.98
CA GLY A 27 17.99 -0.23 -9.87
C GLY A 27 18.36 0.43 -11.20
N THR A 28 17.90 -0.14 -12.31
CA THR A 28 18.17 0.34 -13.67
C THR A 28 17.15 1.36 -14.19
N ASP A 29 16.04 1.55 -13.48
CA ASP A 29 14.92 2.35 -13.94
C ASP A 29 14.57 3.47 -12.94
N ASP A 30 13.73 4.40 -13.36
CA ASP A 30 13.24 5.48 -12.52
C ASP A 30 11.82 5.16 -12.02
N CYS A 31 11.59 5.36 -10.73
CA CYS A 31 10.26 5.42 -10.14
C CYS A 31 9.73 6.85 -10.20
N THR A 32 8.47 7.02 -10.58
CA THR A 32 7.79 8.31 -10.62
C THR A 32 6.94 8.49 -9.38
N ALA A 33 6.98 9.67 -8.78
CA ALA A 33 6.23 10.01 -7.58
C ALA A 33 5.54 11.36 -7.70
N TRP A 34 4.45 11.52 -6.96
CA TRP A 34 3.92 12.81 -6.56
C TRP A 34 4.54 13.21 -5.22
N HIS A 35 5.17 14.38 -5.21
CA HIS A 35 5.68 15.00 -4.01
C HIS A 35 4.77 16.17 -3.61
N TYR A 36 4.31 16.13 -2.37
CA TYR A 36 3.56 17.20 -1.71
C TYR A 36 4.46 17.79 -0.64
N ARG A 37 4.86 19.05 -0.80
CA ARG A 37 5.78 19.70 0.12
C ARG A 37 5.07 20.09 1.42
N GLY A 38 5.47 19.48 2.54
CA GLY A 38 4.95 19.76 3.86
C GLY A 38 5.69 20.86 4.60
N SER A 39 5.27 21.15 5.82
CA SER A 39 5.82 22.24 6.65
C SER A 39 6.28 21.80 8.06
N ASN A 40 5.97 20.56 8.48
CA ASN A 40 6.24 20.10 9.85
C ASN A 40 7.55 19.27 10.01
N GLY A 41 8.32 19.13 8.92
CA GLY A 41 9.60 18.41 8.93
C GLY A 41 9.47 16.88 8.81
N ALA A 42 8.28 16.33 8.84
CA ALA A 42 8.06 14.88 8.68
C ALA A 42 7.54 14.52 7.28
N CYS A 43 7.82 13.29 6.83
CA CYS A 43 7.41 12.79 5.53
C CYS A 43 6.71 11.45 5.63
N VAL A 44 5.65 11.25 4.83
CA VAL A 44 4.98 9.97 4.64
C VAL A 44 5.26 9.47 3.21
N VAL A 45 6.02 8.38 3.09
CA VAL A 45 6.25 7.69 1.82
C VAL A 45 5.14 6.68 1.60
N MET A 46 4.49 6.72 0.43
CA MET A 46 3.26 5.98 0.18
C MET A 46 3.30 5.16 -1.11
N ALA A 47 2.72 3.95 -1.06
CA ALA A 47 2.47 3.15 -2.27
C ALA A 47 1.17 2.36 -2.17
N GLY A 48 0.53 2.13 -3.32
CA GLY A 48 -0.69 1.35 -3.46
C GLY A 48 -0.47 -0.16 -3.43
N GLY A 49 -1.55 -0.93 -3.52
CA GLY A 49 -1.54 -2.39 -3.55
C GLY A 49 -0.97 -2.98 -4.86
N ALA A 50 -1.15 -4.29 -5.03
CA ALA A 50 -0.70 -4.99 -6.23
C ALA A 50 -1.32 -4.40 -7.50
N GLY A 51 -0.51 -3.89 -8.42
CA GLY A 51 -0.98 -3.29 -9.67
C GLY A 51 -1.75 -1.98 -9.52
N VAL A 52 -1.82 -1.41 -8.31
CA VAL A 52 -2.47 -0.13 -8.02
C VAL A 52 -1.44 0.98 -8.15
N THR A 53 -1.74 1.97 -9.00
CA THR A 53 -0.90 3.15 -9.18
C THR A 53 -1.05 4.15 -8.02
N LYS A 54 -0.14 5.13 -7.97
CA LYS A 54 -0.06 6.08 -6.86
C LYS A 54 -1.36 6.83 -6.61
N GLU A 55 -2.04 7.35 -7.66
CA GLU A 55 -3.24 8.16 -7.47
C GLU A 55 -4.42 7.36 -6.88
N PRO A 56 -4.88 6.24 -7.50
CA PRO A 56 -5.98 5.46 -6.94
C PRO A 56 -5.68 4.93 -5.54
N GLY A 57 -4.42 4.55 -5.30
CA GLY A 57 -4.02 3.93 -4.04
C GLY A 57 -3.76 4.91 -2.91
N THR A 58 -3.42 6.17 -3.19
CA THR A 58 -2.90 7.07 -2.15
C THR A 58 -3.56 8.45 -2.06
N ASP A 59 -4.12 9.00 -3.15
CA ASP A 59 -4.54 10.41 -3.22
C ASP A 59 -5.41 10.86 -2.05
N ARG A 60 -6.39 10.06 -1.63
CA ARG A 60 -7.32 10.41 -0.55
C ARG A 60 -6.62 10.57 0.80
N PHE A 61 -5.63 9.75 1.08
CA PHE A 61 -4.83 9.80 2.31
C PHE A 61 -3.73 10.86 2.19
N ALA A 62 -3.04 10.92 1.05
CA ALA A 62 -2.01 11.92 0.76
C ALA A 62 -2.51 13.35 0.98
N ALA A 63 -3.73 13.65 0.49
CA ALA A 63 -4.38 14.94 0.69
C ALA A 63 -4.54 15.30 2.17
N ARG A 64 -4.94 14.34 3.00
CA ARG A 64 -5.18 14.54 4.43
C ARG A 64 -3.87 14.67 5.21
N PHE A 65 -2.85 13.89 4.88
CA PHE A 65 -1.52 14.02 5.48
C PHE A 65 -0.87 15.34 5.12
N HIS A 66 -0.94 15.75 3.85
CA HIS A 66 -0.43 17.06 3.42
C HIS A 66 -1.17 18.22 4.11
N ALA A 67 -2.50 18.16 4.20
CA ALA A 67 -3.29 19.18 4.91
C ALA A 67 -2.92 19.29 6.40
N ALA A 68 -2.40 18.21 7.01
CA ALA A 68 -1.87 18.20 8.38
C ALA A 68 -0.39 18.61 8.47
N GLY A 69 0.21 19.10 7.38
CA GLY A 69 1.57 19.64 7.32
C GLY A 69 2.67 18.62 7.00
N TYR A 70 2.36 17.35 6.79
CA TYR A 70 3.35 16.35 6.39
C TYR A 70 3.75 16.52 4.93
N SER A 71 5.05 16.36 4.64
CA SER A 71 5.46 16.04 3.27
C SER A 71 4.94 14.68 2.90
N VAL A 72 4.54 14.49 1.63
CA VAL A 72 4.11 13.19 1.12
C VAL A 72 4.89 12.86 -0.15
N LEU A 73 5.37 11.62 -0.23
CA LEU A 73 5.99 11.04 -1.42
C LEU A 73 5.20 9.80 -1.84
N ALA A 74 4.24 9.96 -2.75
CA ALA A 74 3.41 8.86 -3.27
C ALA A 74 3.97 8.38 -4.61
N PHE A 75 4.42 7.11 -4.70
CA PHE A 75 5.14 6.62 -5.87
C PHE A 75 4.51 5.40 -6.53
N ASP A 76 4.79 5.24 -7.83
CA ASP A 76 4.55 4.00 -8.57
C ASP A 76 5.77 3.08 -8.48
N HIS A 77 5.55 1.82 -8.21
CA HIS A 77 6.60 0.80 -8.36
C HIS A 77 7.05 0.67 -9.81
N ARG A 78 8.30 0.24 -10.03
CA ARG A 78 8.75 -0.15 -11.38
C ARG A 78 7.77 -1.09 -12.06
N HIS A 79 7.68 -1.03 -13.38
CA HIS A 79 6.76 -1.79 -14.23
C HIS A 79 5.29 -1.39 -14.17
N ILE A 80 4.91 -0.43 -13.31
CA ILE A 80 3.52 -0.01 -13.07
C ILE A 80 3.40 1.51 -13.26
N GLY A 81 2.21 1.97 -13.65
CA GLY A 81 1.90 3.39 -13.76
C GLY A 81 2.86 4.16 -14.67
N GLU A 82 3.35 5.29 -14.16
CA GLU A 82 4.28 6.16 -14.88
C GLU A 82 5.76 5.83 -14.61
N SER A 83 6.07 4.88 -13.72
CA SER A 83 7.43 4.42 -13.45
C SER A 83 8.00 3.61 -14.61
N GLY A 84 9.31 3.63 -14.76
CA GLY A 84 10.05 2.86 -15.74
C GLY A 84 9.95 1.35 -15.52
N GLY A 85 10.74 0.62 -16.29
CA GLY A 85 10.86 -0.83 -16.22
C GLY A 85 10.01 -1.57 -17.26
N ALA A 86 10.64 -2.56 -17.87
CA ALA A 86 10.03 -3.48 -18.82
C ALA A 86 10.30 -4.94 -18.38
N PRO A 87 9.37 -5.86 -18.68
CA PRO A 87 8.03 -5.65 -19.26
C PRO A 87 7.05 -4.98 -18.28
N ARG A 88 5.97 -4.37 -18.79
CA ARG A 88 4.95 -3.69 -17.99
C ARG A 88 4.04 -4.67 -17.22
N HIS A 89 3.36 -4.18 -16.19
CA HIS A 89 2.38 -4.91 -15.36
C HIS A 89 2.95 -6.09 -14.56
N VAL A 90 4.25 -6.24 -14.47
CA VAL A 90 4.89 -7.30 -13.70
C VAL A 90 5.14 -6.83 -12.26
N VAL A 91 4.72 -7.64 -11.29
CA VAL A 91 5.06 -7.44 -9.87
C VAL A 91 6.19 -8.41 -9.51
N ARG A 92 7.33 -7.87 -9.10
CA ARG A 92 8.47 -8.60 -8.56
C ARG A 92 8.74 -8.13 -7.14
N ILE A 93 8.51 -8.97 -6.16
CA ILE A 93 8.57 -8.61 -4.73
C ILE A 93 9.93 -8.00 -4.37
N ALA A 94 11.03 -8.57 -4.85
CA ALA A 94 12.37 -8.06 -4.55
C ALA A 94 12.61 -6.67 -5.13
N GLU A 95 12.12 -6.41 -6.36
CA GLU A 95 12.23 -5.09 -6.99
C GLU A 95 11.35 -4.06 -6.29
N GLN A 96 10.12 -4.42 -5.91
CA GLN A 96 9.25 -3.51 -5.17
C GLN A 96 9.78 -3.18 -3.76
N LEU A 97 10.46 -4.12 -3.10
CA LEU A 97 11.19 -3.82 -1.86
C LEU A 97 12.35 -2.84 -2.09
N ALA A 98 13.08 -2.98 -3.20
CA ALA A 98 14.14 -2.03 -3.56
C ALA A 98 13.57 -0.65 -3.96
N ASP A 99 12.39 -0.61 -4.59
CA ASP A 99 11.69 0.66 -4.89
C ASP A 99 11.30 1.40 -3.61
N TRP A 100 10.83 0.67 -2.59
CA TRP A 100 10.57 1.23 -1.28
C TRP A 100 11.81 1.83 -0.64
N GLU A 101 12.96 1.13 -0.67
CA GLU A 101 14.24 1.63 -0.14
C GLU A 101 14.66 2.91 -0.85
N ALA A 102 14.59 2.90 -2.19
CA ALA A 102 14.91 4.07 -3.02
C ALA A 102 13.96 5.25 -2.75
N GLY A 103 12.66 5.00 -2.57
CA GLY A 103 11.68 6.02 -2.21
C GLY A 103 11.93 6.63 -0.83
N LEU A 104 12.30 5.81 0.16
CA LEU A 104 12.67 6.28 1.49
C LEU A 104 13.97 7.10 1.47
N ASP A 105 14.96 6.72 0.68
CA ASP A 105 16.19 7.50 0.50
C ASP A 105 15.92 8.81 -0.25
N CYS A 106 15.04 8.81 -1.24
CA CYS A 106 14.57 10.02 -1.91
C CYS A 106 13.90 10.97 -0.90
N ALA A 107 12.96 10.48 -0.09
CA ALA A 107 12.30 11.28 0.94
C ALA A 107 13.30 11.87 1.94
N ALA A 108 14.32 11.11 2.34
CA ALA A 108 15.37 11.58 3.25
C ALA A 108 16.28 12.66 2.64
N SER A 109 16.30 12.78 1.31
CA SER A 109 17.07 13.82 0.61
C SER A 109 16.31 15.12 0.39
N LEU A 110 15.00 15.15 0.67
CA LEU A 110 14.19 16.35 0.53
C LEU A 110 14.58 17.39 1.59
N PRO A 111 14.78 18.67 1.19
CA PRO A 111 15.34 19.69 2.09
C PRO A 111 14.45 20.03 3.29
N GLU A 112 13.13 19.82 3.16
CA GLU A 112 12.17 20.07 4.24
C GLU A 112 11.98 18.87 5.18
N VAL A 113 12.58 17.69 4.88
CA VAL A 113 12.40 16.46 5.67
C VAL A 113 13.55 16.31 6.67
N GLN A 114 13.20 16.21 7.95
CA GLN A 114 14.17 16.01 9.02
C GLN A 114 14.60 14.53 9.15
N PRO A 115 15.87 14.27 9.45
CA PRO A 115 16.33 12.91 9.73
C PRO A 115 15.51 12.24 10.84
N GLY A 116 15.15 10.97 10.61
CA GLY A 116 14.38 10.19 11.59
C GLY A 116 12.87 10.46 11.63
N LYS A 117 12.34 11.35 10.77
CA LYS A 117 10.90 11.68 10.72
C LYS A 117 10.22 11.20 9.44
N ILE A 118 10.50 9.96 9.02
CA ILE A 118 9.90 9.36 7.82
C ILE A 118 9.04 8.16 8.21
N ALA A 119 7.74 8.20 7.88
CA ALA A 119 6.86 7.06 7.97
C ALA A 119 6.65 6.41 6.59
N GLY A 120 6.44 5.09 6.59
CA GLY A 120 5.93 4.36 5.44
C GLY A 120 4.43 4.10 5.59
N TRP A 121 3.64 4.42 4.58
CA TRP A 121 2.23 4.08 4.49
C TRP A 121 2.01 3.15 3.31
N GLY A 122 1.40 2.02 3.50
CA GLY A 122 1.13 1.06 2.43
C GLY A 122 -0.24 0.42 2.55
N PHE A 123 -0.86 0.14 1.40
CA PHE A 123 -2.12 -0.59 1.31
C PHE A 123 -1.88 -1.99 0.74
N SER A 124 -2.52 -3.03 1.31
CA SER A 124 -2.53 -4.40 0.80
C SER A 124 -1.12 -4.99 0.62
N LEU A 125 -0.67 -5.26 -0.61
CA LEU A 125 0.68 -5.78 -0.91
C LEU A 125 1.78 -4.81 -0.44
N ALA A 126 1.61 -3.50 -0.68
CA ALA A 126 2.57 -2.49 -0.25
C ALA A 126 2.69 -2.43 1.29
N ALA A 127 1.59 -2.62 2.02
CA ALA A 127 1.62 -2.80 3.47
C ALA A 127 2.40 -4.06 3.88
N GLY A 128 2.26 -5.14 3.13
CA GLY A 128 3.08 -6.34 3.30
C GLY A 128 4.56 -6.06 3.10
N HIS A 129 4.93 -5.26 2.10
CA HIS A 129 6.32 -4.85 1.89
C HIS A 129 6.87 -4.05 3.07
N LEU A 130 6.09 -3.14 3.63
CA LEU A 130 6.48 -2.38 4.82
C LEU A 130 6.70 -3.28 6.04
N LEU A 131 5.84 -4.29 6.28
CA LEU A 131 6.08 -5.29 7.34
C LEU A 131 7.40 -6.03 7.14
N ARG A 132 7.75 -6.36 5.90
CA ARG A 132 9.01 -7.04 5.56
C ARG A 132 10.22 -6.12 5.72
N LEU A 133 10.10 -4.88 5.27
CA LEU A 133 11.17 -3.89 5.31
C LEU A 133 11.49 -3.45 6.75
N ALA A 134 10.47 -3.11 7.53
CA ALA A 134 10.61 -2.68 8.91
C ALA A 134 11.17 -3.77 9.85
N ALA A 135 11.09 -5.05 9.45
CA ALA A 135 11.67 -6.17 10.17
C ALA A 135 13.17 -6.39 9.88
N ARG A 136 13.79 -5.59 9.00
CA ARG A 136 15.23 -5.61 8.76
C ARG A 136 15.99 -4.94 9.91
N PRO A 137 17.31 -5.20 10.08
CA PRO A 137 18.09 -4.54 11.10
C PRO A 137 18.01 -3.01 11.03
N ALA A 138 18.04 -2.36 12.19
CA ALA A 138 18.09 -0.91 12.27
C ALA A 138 19.31 -0.37 11.50
N GLY A 139 19.11 0.75 10.77
CA GLY A 139 20.14 1.33 9.89
C GLY A 139 20.13 0.83 8.45
N GLN A 140 19.34 -0.20 8.13
CA GLN A 140 19.17 -0.66 6.75
C GLN A 140 17.98 0.01 6.03
N HIS A 141 17.26 0.91 6.67
CA HIS A 141 16.17 1.70 6.10
C HIS A 141 15.96 3.01 6.87
N ARG A 142 15.21 3.94 6.28
CA ARG A 142 14.96 5.28 6.84
C ARG A 142 13.66 5.40 7.65
N LEU A 143 12.96 4.29 7.88
CA LEU A 143 11.66 4.30 8.56
C LEU A 143 11.82 4.65 10.05
N ALA A 144 10.96 5.55 10.53
CA ALA A 144 10.72 5.86 11.94
C ALA A 144 9.37 5.31 12.42
N ALA A 145 8.39 5.17 11.52
CA ALA A 145 7.08 4.61 11.81
C ALA A 145 6.49 3.90 10.58
N VAL A 146 5.52 3.03 10.78
CA VAL A 146 4.86 2.26 9.72
C VAL A 146 3.35 2.27 9.89
N ILE A 147 2.63 2.57 8.82
CA ILE A 147 1.18 2.37 8.71
C ILE A 147 0.93 1.27 7.68
N ALA A 148 0.36 0.17 8.11
CA ALA A 148 0.05 -0.99 7.29
C ALA A 148 -1.47 -1.16 7.18
N GLN A 149 -2.06 -0.65 6.09
CA GLN A 149 -3.50 -0.67 5.85
C GLN A 149 -3.90 -1.94 5.09
N ALA A 150 -4.82 -2.73 5.65
CA ALA A 150 -5.29 -4.02 5.14
C ALA A 150 -4.12 -4.90 4.61
N PRO A 151 -3.09 -5.20 5.45
CA PRO A 151 -1.82 -5.73 4.98
C PRO A 151 -1.92 -7.16 4.48
N LEU A 152 -1.34 -7.45 3.30
CA LEU A 152 -1.02 -8.83 2.90
C LEU A 152 0.08 -9.37 3.83
N ALA A 153 -0.31 -9.86 5.01
CA ALA A 153 0.64 -10.37 6.00
C ALA A 153 1.06 -11.83 5.77
N ASP A 154 0.17 -12.65 5.19
CA ASP A 154 0.45 -14.06 4.84
C ASP A 154 -0.40 -14.50 3.64
N GLY A 155 0.16 -14.42 2.45
CA GLY A 155 -0.50 -14.83 1.21
C GLY A 155 -0.85 -16.33 1.20
N ALA A 156 0.00 -17.17 1.75
CA ALA A 156 -0.24 -18.61 1.79
C ALA A 156 -1.41 -19.01 2.71
N VAL A 157 -1.82 -18.14 3.64
CA VAL A 157 -3.03 -18.33 4.47
C VAL A 157 -4.27 -17.75 3.78
N SER A 158 -4.13 -16.61 3.09
CA SER A 158 -5.25 -15.94 2.41
C SER A 158 -5.65 -16.64 1.12
N SER A 159 -4.70 -17.12 0.32
CA SER A 159 -4.95 -17.73 -0.99
C SER A 159 -5.85 -18.96 -0.98
N PRO A 160 -5.77 -19.93 -0.05
CA PRO A 160 -6.68 -21.07 -0.03
C PRO A 160 -8.15 -20.68 0.12
N ARG A 161 -8.45 -19.60 0.84
CA ARG A 161 -9.82 -19.10 0.97
C ARG A 161 -10.32 -18.50 -0.34
N ALA A 162 -9.50 -17.68 -1.00
CA ALA A 162 -9.83 -17.14 -2.32
C ALA A 162 -10.03 -18.25 -3.35
N LEU A 163 -9.15 -19.27 -3.36
CA LEU A 163 -9.29 -20.45 -4.22
C LEU A 163 -10.56 -21.25 -3.92
N GLY A 164 -10.94 -21.40 -2.64
CA GLY A 164 -12.18 -22.07 -2.23
C GLY A 164 -13.47 -21.36 -2.71
N HIS A 165 -13.36 -20.07 -3.04
CA HIS A 165 -14.47 -19.32 -3.64
C HIS A 165 -14.57 -19.54 -5.15
N GLU A 166 -13.52 -20.06 -5.81
CA GLU A 166 -13.43 -20.13 -7.26
C GLU A 166 -14.16 -21.31 -7.90
N THR A 167 -14.38 -21.20 -9.21
CA THR A 167 -14.91 -22.29 -10.04
C THR A 167 -13.81 -23.28 -10.41
N LEU A 168 -14.18 -24.55 -10.62
CA LEU A 168 -13.24 -25.58 -11.09
C LEU A 168 -12.54 -25.18 -12.40
N GLY A 169 -13.24 -24.43 -13.27
CA GLY A 169 -12.69 -23.92 -14.52
C GLY A 169 -11.53 -22.94 -14.31
N VAL A 170 -11.64 -22.04 -13.34
CA VAL A 170 -10.55 -21.10 -12.97
C VAL A 170 -9.40 -21.87 -12.31
N LEU A 171 -9.70 -22.74 -11.35
CA LEU A 171 -8.69 -23.53 -10.66
C LEU A 171 -7.84 -24.38 -11.60
N ALA A 172 -8.43 -24.90 -12.69
CA ALA A 172 -7.70 -25.67 -13.70
C ALA A 172 -6.90 -24.79 -14.67
N ARG A 173 -7.44 -23.64 -15.08
CA ARG A 173 -6.88 -22.82 -16.18
C ARG A 173 -5.91 -21.74 -15.71
N PHE A 174 -6.20 -21.09 -14.56
CA PHE A 174 -5.36 -19.97 -14.09
C PHE A 174 -3.90 -20.37 -13.85
N PRO A 175 -3.58 -21.50 -13.18
CA PRO A 175 -2.20 -21.96 -13.03
C PRO A 175 -1.49 -22.17 -14.38
N LEU A 176 -2.20 -22.69 -15.39
CA LEU A 176 -1.63 -22.91 -16.74
C LEU A 176 -1.31 -21.56 -17.41
N ILE A 177 -2.18 -20.55 -17.25
CA ILE A 177 -1.94 -19.20 -17.76
C ILE A 177 -0.71 -18.60 -17.06
N ALA A 178 -0.63 -18.72 -15.73
CA ALA A 178 0.49 -18.20 -14.94
C ALA A 178 1.82 -18.88 -15.32
N LEU A 179 1.83 -20.22 -15.49
CA LEU A 179 3.00 -20.97 -15.93
C LEU A 179 3.42 -20.61 -17.36
N ARG A 180 2.44 -20.51 -18.28
CA ARG A 180 2.69 -20.07 -19.65
C ARG A 180 3.29 -18.66 -19.66
N ASP A 181 2.77 -17.77 -18.82
CA ASP A 181 3.29 -16.42 -18.70
C ASP A 181 4.71 -16.41 -18.09
N ALA A 182 4.99 -17.25 -17.11
CA ALA A 182 6.33 -17.40 -16.56
C ALA A 182 7.33 -17.88 -17.61
N ALA A 183 6.96 -18.90 -18.41
CA ALA A 183 7.79 -19.37 -19.53
C ALA A 183 8.02 -18.29 -20.60
N ARG A 184 6.99 -17.47 -20.91
CA ARG A 184 7.14 -16.28 -21.77
C ARG A 184 8.15 -15.29 -21.21
N GLY A 185 8.12 -15.07 -19.89
CA GLY A 185 9.07 -14.20 -19.19
C GLY A 185 10.50 -14.67 -19.32
N LEU A 186 10.76 -15.97 -19.16
CA LEU A 186 12.10 -16.55 -19.37
C LEU A 186 12.58 -16.40 -20.83
N ALA A 187 11.65 -16.37 -21.79
CA ALA A 187 11.93 -16.14 -23.19
C ALA A 187 11.95 -14.65 -23.59
N GLY A 188 11.96 -13.71 -22.63
CA GLY A 188 11.96 -12.26 -22.89
C GLY A 188 10.70 -11.72 -23.59
N ARG A 189 9.58 -12.48 -23.54
CA ARG A 189 8.33 -12.08 -24.21
C ARG A 189 7.43 -11.26 -23.27
N GLU A 190 6.59 -10.42 -23.89
CA GLU A 190 5.58 -9.63 -23.17
C GLU A 190 4.67 -10.50 -22.28
N PRO A 191 4.25 -9.99 -21.11
CA PRO A 191 3.43 -10.75 -20.18
C PRO A 191 2.01 -11.02 -20.70
N LEU A 192 1.43 -12.11 -20.24
CA LEU A 192 0.00 -12.32 -20.29
C LEU A 192 -0.63 -11.59 -19.10
N VAL A 193 -1.36 -10.52 -19.38
CA VAL A 193 -2.02 -9.72 -18.33
C VAL A 193 -3.42 -10.27 -18.05
N VAL A 194 -3.80 -10.17 -16.78
CA VAL A 194 -5.16 -10.48 -16.29
C VAL A 194 -5.70 -9.27 -15.52
N PRO A 195 -7.02 -9.08 -15.42
CA PRO A 195 -7.60 -8.04 -14.58
C PRO A 195 -7.16 -8.18 -13.11
N LEU A 196 -7.04 -7.05 -12.39
CA LEU A 196 -6.79 -7.06 -10.94
C LEU A 196 -7.97 -7.65 -10.18
N ALA A 197 -9.18 -7.29 -10.56
CA ALA A 197 -10.42 -7.79 -9.96
C ALA A 197 -11.41 -8.26 -11.03
N GLY A 198 -12.26 -9.18 -10.65
CA GLY A 198 -13.33 -9.69 -11.51
C GLY A 198 -14.36 -10.49 -10.71
N PRO A 199 -15.53 -10.80 -11.33
CA PRO A 199 -16.51 -11.65 -10.69
C PRO A 199 -15.99 -13.09 -10.54
N ARG A 200 -16.61 -13.85 -9.66
CA ARG A 200 -16.35 -15.30 -9.52
C ARG A 200 -16.36 -16.00 -10.88
N GLY A 201 -15.33 -16.76 -11.17
CA GLY A 201 -15.16 -17.45 -12.45
C GLY A 201 -14.39 -16.65 -13.51
N ALA A 202 -14.06 -15.40 -13.25
CA ALA A 202 -13.18 -14.60 -14.11
C ALA A 202 -11.70 -15.02 -13.97
N MET A 203 -10.95 -14.89 -15.06
CA MET A 203 -9.48 -15.02 -15.03
C MET A 203 -8.86 -13.72 -14.52
N ALA A 204 -9.03 -13.41 -13.23
CA ALA A 204 -8.55 -12.21 -12.56
C ALA A 204 -7.69 -12.57 -11.34
N MET A 205 -6.93 -11.61 -10.81
CA MET A 205 -6.11 -11.82 -9.62
C MET A 205 -6.96 -11.97 -8.36
N LEU A 206 -7.98 -11.14 -8.19
CA LEU A 206 -8.92 -11.14 -7.08
C LEU A 206 -10.35 -11.38 -7.61
N THR A 207 -11.02 -12.38 -7.06
CA THR A 207 -12.39 -12.74 -7.43
C THR A 207 -13.25 -13.00 -6.20
N THR A 208 -12.73 -12.67 -5.01
CA THR A 208 -13.48 -12.68 -3.75
C THR A 208 -14.64 -11.68 -3.81
N PRO A 209 -15.72 -11.88 -3.06
CA PRO A 209 -16.89 -10.99 -3.11
C PRO A 209 -16.55 -9.51 -2.90
N ASP A 210 -15.57 -9.21 -2.04
CA ASP A 210 -15.11 -7.85 -1.75
C ASP A 210 -14.22 -7.25 -2.86
N ALA A 211 -13.71 -8.05 -3.79
CA ALA A 211 -12.94 -7.54 -4.93
C ALA A 211 -13.78 -6.62 -5.84
N ALA A 212 -15.10 -6.82 -5.88
CA ALA A 212 -16.03 -5.96 -6.62
C ALA A 212 -16.07 -4.51 -6.12
N ASP A 213 -15.69 -4.26 -4.85
CA ASP A 213 -15.63 -2.92 -4.27
C ASP A 213 -14.40 -2.13 -4.76
N GLY A 214 -13.42 -2.80 -5.35
CA GLY A 214 -12.12 -2.20 -5.69
C GLY A 214 -12.23 -0.98 -6.62
N ASP A 215 -13.03 -1.07 -7.68
CA ASP A 215 -13.20 0.04 -8.61
C ASP A 215 -13.93 1.23 -7.94
N ARG A 216 -15.01 0.97 -7.22
CA ARG A 216 -15.76 1.99 -6.48
C ARG A 216 -14.89 2.69 -5.42
N ALA A 217 -14.02 1.94 -4.76
CA ALA A 217 -13.16 2.44 -3.69
C ALA A 217 -11.95 3.23 -4.21
N LEU A 218 -11.28 2.72 -5.23
CA LEU A 218 -10.02 3.26 -5.71
C LEU A 218 -10.17 4.16 -6.95
N ASN A 219 -11.23 3.97 -7.74
CA ASN A 219 -11.45 4.72 -8.98
C ASN A 219 -12.89 5.22 -9.14
N PRO A 220 -13.46 5.90 -8.12
CA PRO A 220 -14.86 6.32 -8.12
C PRO A 220 -15.15 7.22 -9.33
N GLY A 221 -16.20 6.85 -10.10
CA GLY A 221 -16.59 7.60 -11.29
C GLY A 221 -15.53 7.64 -12.39
N ASN A 222 -14.64 6.65 -12.45
CA ASN A 222 -13.50 6.60 -13.38
C ASN A 222 -12.57 7.83 -13.28
N ARG A 223 -12.30 8.28 -12.07
CA ARG A 223 -11.47 9.46 -11.78
C ARG A 223 -10.04 9.32 -12.32
N TYR A 224 -9.53 8.09 -12.41
CA TYR A 224 -8.17 7.78 -12.84
C TYR A 224 -8.18 6.91 -14.11
N PRO A 225 -8.55 7.46 -15.27
CA PRO A 225 -8.72 6.69 -16.51
C PRO A 225 -7.43 6.09 -17.04
N GLY A 226 -6.26 6.57 -16.61
CA GLY A 226 -4.95 6.04 -16.95
C GLY A 226 -4.57 4.76 -16.19
N TRP A 227 -5.30 4.42 -15.11
CA TRP A 227 -5.04 3.18 -14.37
C TRP A 227 -5.63 1.98 -15.08
N GLN A 228 -4.79 1.11 -15.62
CA GLN A 228 -5.21 -0.01 -16.49
C GLN A 228 -5.85 -1.19 -15.75
N GLN A 229 -5.75 -1.26 -14.42
CA GLN A 229 -6.35 -2.30 -13.56
C GLN A 229 -5.97 -3.74 -13.98
N THR A 230 -4.73 -3.94 -14.40
CA THR A 230 -4.23 -5.25 -14.86
C THR A 230 -2.90 -5.60 -14.20
N ILE A 231 -2.61 -6.91 -14.17
CA ILE A 231 -1.36 -7.46 -13.64
C ILE A 231 -0.91 -8.65 -14.51
N ALA A 232 0.39 -8.88 -14.63
CA ALA A 232 0.93 -10.06 -15.29
C ALA A 232 0.55 -11.33 -14.52
N ALA A 233 0.04 -12.35 -15.19
CA ALA A 233 -0.40 -13.59 -14.56
C ALA A 233 0.71 -14.29 -13.77
N ARG A 234 1.99 -14.19 -14.26
CA ARG A 234 3.18 -14.71 -13.57
C ARG A 234 3.42 -14.10 -12.19
N SER A 235 2.87 -12.91 -11.91
CA SER A 235 3.04 -12.22 -10.63
C SER A 235 2.17 -12.77 -9.51
N VAL A 236 1.08 -13.45 -9.86
CA VAL A 236 0.05 -13.87 -8.86
C VAL A 236 0.59 -14.94 -7.92
N LEU A 237 1.33 -15.93 -8.43
CA LEU A 237 1.87 -17.01 -7.59
C LEU A 237 2.90 -16.52 -6.55
N PRO A 238 3.91 -15.70 -6.90
CA PRO A 238 4.81 -15.11 -5.91
C PRO A 238 4.08 -14.29 -4.84
N ILE A 239 3.03 -13.54 -5.22
CA ILE A 239 2.21 -12.76 -4.28
C ILE A 239 1.44 -13.73 -3.34
N ALA A 240 0.82 -14.77 -3.88
CA ALA A 240 0.09 -15.77 -3.12
C ALA A 240 0.97 -16.55 -2.12
N LEU A 241 2.26 -16.68 -2.38
CA LEU A 241 3.22 -17.34 -1.49
C LEU A 241 3.95 -16.37 -0.56
N TYR A 242 3.75 -15.06 -0.71
CA TYR A 242 4.45 -14.04 0.07
C TYR A 242 3.96 -13.98 1.51
N ARG A 243 4.88 -14.03 2.48
CA ARG A 243 4.58 -14.17 3.91
C ARG A 243 5.34 -13.14 4.77
N PRO A 244 5.17 -11.84 4.54
CA PRO A 244 5.96 -10.79 5.21
C PRO A 244 5.69 -10.72 6.72
N GLY A 245 4.48 -10.99 7.19
CA GLY A 245 4.12 -10.96 8.61
C GLY A 245 4.84 -11.99 9.49
N ARG A 246 5.55 -12.99 8.91
CA ARG A 246 6.32 -13.97 9.68
C ARG A 246 7.45 -13.34 10.50
N THR A 247 8.00 -12.23 10.03
CA THR A 247 9.12 -11.53 10.68
C THR A 247 8.70 -10.35 11.54
N ALA A 248 7.39 -10.16 11.79
CA ALA A 248 6.84 -9.00 12.49
C ALA A 248 7.40 -8.81 13.92
N SER A 249 7.81 -9.88 14.63
CA SER A 249 8.48 -9.78 15.94
C SER A 249 9.84 -9.07 15.90
N ARG A 250 10.40 -8.83 14.72
CA ARG A 250 11.64 -8.07 14.51
C ARG A 250 11.42 -6.60 14.22
N ILE A 251 10.16 -6.17 14.01
CA ILE A 251 9.81 -4.77 13.78
C ILE A 251 10.01 -4.02 15.09
N LYS A 252 10.98 -3.13 15.14
CA LYS A 252 11.29 -2.31 16.33
C LYS A 252 10.61 -0.95 16.31
N TRP A 253 10.14 -0.54 15.15
CA TRP A 253 9.50 0.75 14.91
C TRP A 253 8.02 0.71 15.29
N PRO A 254 7.42 1.83 15.69
CA PRO A 254 5.97 1.94 15.82
C PRO A 254 5.27 1.45 14.56
N LEU A 255 4.27 0.59 14.73
CA LEU A 255 3.49 0.00 13.66
C LEU A 255 2.00 0.18 13.94
N LEU A 256 1.30 0.94 13.13
CA LEU A 256 -0.16 0.92 13.11
C LEU A 256 -0.64 -0.06 12.02
N ALA A 257 -1.36 -1.08 12.43
CA ALA A 257 -2.04 -2.00 11.52
C ALA A 257 -3.53 -1.68 11.48
N VAL A 258 -4.02 -1.21 10.33
CA VAL A 258 -5.45 -1.00 10.07
C VAL A 258 -6.02 -2.26 9.48
N ILE A 259 -6.95 -2.91 10.18
CA ILE A 259 -7.47 -4.23 9.83
C ILE A 259 -8.98 -4.18 9.61
N SER A 260 -9.41 -4.46 8.40
CA SER A 260 -10.83 -4.63 8.06
C SER A 260 -11.35 -5.99 8.55
N THR A 261 -12.40 -6.00 9.36
CA THR A 261 -12.86 -7.22 10.07
C THR A 261 -13.48 -8.28 9.15
N ALA A 262 -14.07 -7.84 8.03
CA ALA A 262 -14.71 -8.70 7.03
C ALA A 262 -13.89 -8.83 5.72
N ASP A 263 -12.57 -8.56 5.76
CA ASP A 263 -11.68 -8.69 4.61
C ASP A 263 -11.61 -10.14 4.11
N GLN A 264 -11.95 -10.33 2.84
CA GLN A 264 -11.95 -11.63 2.17
C GLN A 264 -10.78 -11.77 1.18
N SER A 265 -10.20 -10.65 0.75
CA SER A 265 -9.06 -10.60 -0.18
C SER A 265 -7.75 -10.92 0.53
N VAL A 266 -7.48 -10.34 1.70
CA VAL A 266 -6.26 -10.57 2.49
C VAL A 266 -6.58 -10.82 3.97
N LEU A 267 -7.32 -11.78 4.31
CA LEU A 267 -7.81 -12.15 5.64
C LEU A 267 -7.26 -11.34 6.84
N ALA A 268 -8.14 -10.88 7.72
CA ALA A 268 -7.79 -10.09 8.90
C ALA A 268 -6.83 -10.81 9.87
N ALA A 269 -6.99 -12.13 10.07
CA ALA A 269 -6.27 -12.88 11.10
C ALA A 269 -4.73 -12.87 10.96
N PRO A 270 -4.12 -13.02 9.76
CA PRO A 270 -2.67 -12.86 9.59
C PRO A 270 -2.17 -11.45 9.92
N GLY A 271 -2.91 -10.41 9.54
CA GLY A 271 -2.60 -9.01 9.86
C GLY A 271 -2.61 -8.74 11.36
N LEU A 272 -3.68 -9.15 12.05
CA LEU A 272 -3.80 -9.09 13.52
C LEU A 272 -2.66 -9.83 14.22
N LYS A 273 -2.32 -11.03 13.73
CA LYS A 273 -1.20 -11.81 14.29
C LYS A 273 0.13 -11.09 14.11
N ALA A 274 0.37 -10.48 12.96
CA ALA A 274 1.59 -9.74 12.68
C ALA A 274 1.70 -8.51 13.61
N ALA A 275 0.65 -7.71 13.74
CA ALA A 275 0.62 -6.53 14.59
C ALA A 275 0.84 -6.88 16.07
N ARG A 276 0.17 -7.92 16.60
CA ARG A 276 0.35 -8.40 17.98
C ARG A 276 1.76 -8.92 18.27
N ARG A 277 2.52 -9.33 17.26
CA ARG A 277 3.90 -9.81 17.40
C ARG A 277 4.93 -8.71 17.27
N ALA A 278 4.58 -7.56 16.71
CA ALA A 278 5.43 -6.39 16.66
C ALA A 278 5.52 -5.76 18.05
N PRO A 279 6.74 -5.53 18.61
CA PRO A 279 6.90 -4.99 19.96
C PRO A 279 6.19 -3.65 20.21
N ALA A 280 6.11 -2.78 19.20
CA ALA A 280 5.40 -1.50 19.23
C ALA A 280 4.24 -1.50 18.23
N GLY A 281 3.47 -2.60 18.20
CA GLY A 281 2.34 -2.78 17.30
C GLY A 281 1.04 -2.26 17.88
N GLU A 282 0.42 -1.31 17.18
CA GLU A 282 -0.92 -0.78 17.44
C GLU A 282 -1.91 -1.36 16.43
N ILE A 283 -3.15 -1.56 16.81
CA ILE A 283 -4.18 -2.17 15.96
C ILE A 283 -5.42 -1.29 15.96
N LEU A 284 -5.81 -0.85 14.77
CA LEU A 284 -7.12 -0.29 14.48
C LEU A 284 -7.94 -1.33 13.73
N GLN A 285 -8.99 -1.85 14.34
CA GLN A 285 -9.96 -2.68 13.63
C GLN A 285 -11.12 -1.81 13.16
N VAL A 286 -11.51 -1.96 11.90
CA VAL A 286 -12.64 -1.26 11.29
C VAL A 286 -13.60 -2.27 10.68
N ASP A 287 -14.89 -1.98 10.77
CA ASP A 287 -15.88 -2.82 10.13
C ASP A 287 -15.88 -2.64 8.61
N GLY A 288 -16.02 -3.75 7.91
CA GLY A 288 -16.11 -3.77 6.46
C GLY A 288 -15.08 -4.65 5.78
N THR A 289 -15.05 -4.56 4.45
CA THR A 289 -14.27 -5.40 3.54
C THR A 289 -12.86 -4.83 3.30
N HIS A 290 -12.09 -5.42 2.38
CA HIS A 290 -10.73 -5.01 2.05
C HIS A 290 -10.55 -3.51 1.78
N TYR A 291 -11.58 -2.88 1.23
CA TYR A 291 -11.55 -1.46 0.84
C TYR A 291 -12.25 -0.53 1.83
N ALA A 292 -12.62 -0.99 3.01
CA ALA A 292 -13.40 -0.20 3.99
C ALA A 292 -12.77 1.17 4.30
N ALA A 293 -11.43 1.22 4.43
CA ALA A 293 -10.69 2.45 4.67
C ALA A 293 -10.75 3.48 3.52
N PHE A 294 -11.12 3.06 2.32
CA PHE A 294 -11.36 3.95 1.16
C PHE A 294 -12.84 4.32 1.01
N LEU A 295 -13.73 3.71 1.78
CA LEU A 295 -15.18 3.88 1.72
C LEU A 295 -15.69 4.47 3.04
N ASP A 296 -16.62 3.80 3.68
CA ASP A 296 -17.35 4.31 4.84
C ASP A 296 -16.47 4.53 6.10
N GLN A 297 -15.33 3.86 6.19
CA GLN A 297 -14.40 3.98 7.32
C GLN A 297 -13.29 5.03 7.10
N HIS A 298 -13.31 5.77 5.98
CA HIS A 298 -12.20 6.65 5.60
C HIS A 298 -11.85 7.68 6.68
N GLU A 299 -12.83 8.40 7.21
CA GLU A 299 -12.58 9.44 8.21
C GLU A 299 -12.06 8.86 9.53
N THR A 300 -12.61 7.74 9.97
CA THR A 300 -12.15 7.01 11.17
C THR A 300 -10.69 6.59 11.03
N VAL A 301 -10.34 6.02 9.88
CA VAL A 301 -8.99 5.54 9.59
C VAL A 301 -8.00 6.70 9.50
N VAL A 302 -8.33 7.74 8.73
CA VAL A 302 -7.45 8.91 8.57
C VAL A 302 -7.20 9.60 9.90
N ALA A 303 -8.22 9.76 10.75
CA ALA A 303 -8.06 10.38 12.06
C ALA A 303 -7.07 9.58 12.94
N ALA A 304 -7.18 8.26 12.96
CA ALA A 304 -6.27 7.39 13.71
C ALA A 304 -4.84 7.38 13.13
N GLU A 305 -4.71 7.41 11.80
CA GLU A 305 -3.41 7.48 11.13
C GLU A 305 -2.71 8.82 11.41
N LEU A 306 -3.44 9.93 11.39
CA LEU A 306 -2.90 11.26 11.73
C LEU A 306 -2.47 11.34 13.20
N ASP A 307 -3.27 10.79 14.15
CA ASP A 307 -2.90 10.70 15.55
C ASP A 307 -1.61 9.88 15.75
N PHE A 308 -1.54 8.72 15.09
CA PHE A 308 -0.35 7.86 15.12
C PHE A 308 0.89 8.60 14.57
N LEU A 309 0.79 9.24 13.41
CA LEU A 309 1.89 10.01 12.81
C LEU A 309 2.33 11.16 13.74
N HIS A 310 1.39 11.87 14.33
CA HIS A 310 1.68 12.97 15.26
C HIS A 310 2.46 12.47 16.48
N ARG A 311 2.00 11.40 17.14
CA ARG A 311 2.67 10.82 18.32
C ARG A 311 4.09 10.34 18.04
N HIS A 312 4.32 9.75 16.86
CA HIS A 312 5.58 9.07 16.58
C HIS A 312 6.56 9.84 15.70
N LEU A 313 6.15 10.94 15.05
CA LEU A 313 7.04 11.74 14.22
C LEU A 313 7.20 13.19 14.69
N LEU A 314 6.22 13.73 15.44
CA LEU A 314 6.21 15.15 15.80
C LEU A 314 6.36 15.41 17.31
N HIS A 315 6.05 14.43 18.16
CA HIS A 315 6.36 14.56 19.58
C HIS A 315 7.88 14.40 19.76
N ASP A 316 8.54 15.48 20.17
CA ASP A 316 9.93 15.42 20.64
C ASP A 316 9.94 14.81 22.03
N ASP A 317 10.59 13.65 22.18
CA ASP A 317 10.98 13.06 23.49
C ASP A 317 12.06 13.88 24.23
N SER A 318 12.09 15.20 24.01
CA SER A 318 13.07 16.10 24.65
C SER A 318 12.88 16.25 26.18
N GLY A 319 12.01 15.42 26.79
CA GLY A 319 11.76 15.41 28.23
C GLY A 319 12.40 14.28 29.03
N GLN A 320 12.91 13.21 28.42
CA GLN A 320 13.40 12.04 29.18
C GLN A 320 14.91 12.02 29.44
N ASP A 321 15.73 12.78 28.73
CA ASP A 321 17.17 12.81 28.97
C ASP A 321 17.61 13.76 30.12
N GLN A 322 16.73 14.60 30.68
CA GLN A 322 17.07 15.43 31.84
C GLN A 322 16.89 14.72 33.19
N ALA A 323 16.19 13.59 33.24
CA ALA A 323 16.01 12.84 34.49
C ALA A 323 17.10 11.77 34.76
N ALA A 324 17.99 11.52 33.80
CA ALA A 324 19.09 10.55 33.95
C ALA A 324 20.44 11.20 34.33
N LEU A 325 20.48 12.52 34.50
CA LEU A 325 21.69 13.30 34.91
C LEU A 325 21.49 14.09 36.20
N ALA A 326 20.47 13.79 36.99
CA ALA A 326 20.28 14.36 38.31
C ALA A 326 20.53 13.35 39.45
#